data_153b67e57e3764395ac9b5fd19e91da3
#
_entry.id   153b67e57e3764395ac9b5fd19e91da3
#
_cell.length_a   1.000
_cell.length_b   1.000
_cell.length_c   1.000
_cell.angle_alpha   90.00
_cell.angle_beta   90.00
_cell.angle_gamma   90.00
#
_symmetry.space_group_name_H-M   'P 1'
#
loop_
_entity.id
_entity.type
_entity.pdbx_description
1 polymer ?
#
loop_
_entity_poly.entity_id
_entity_poly.type
_entity_poly.pdbx_seq_one_letter_code
_entity_poly.pdbx_strand_id
1 'polypeptide(L)'
;MKPFKKKLLAQYDKENLSAKKGQTLFVGSSLMEIFPIEKWEEEGKVKFSKYIYNRAVRATTTAFLLKHLESQIINLEPSKIFINIGTNDIGFEVPEAEFMSNYNEILTQIGEKLPQAQVYVMRYYPINTLDFGQDSDEKTLFETRSNEKFQKASDKIEKLAQKHHFHFIDVNDGLSDKDGNVKKELTFDGAHLNPAGYSIVLENLKVYLEE
;
A
#
# COMPACT_ATOMS: atom_id res chain seq x y z
N MET A 1 -12.68 -8.31 -14.74
CA MET A 1 -11.27 -8.09 -14.28
C MET A 1 -10.37 -7.93 -15.49
N LYS A 2 -9.50 -6.88 -15.50
CA LYS A 2 -8.55 -6.65 -16.61
C LYS A 2 -7.58 -7.84 -16.76
N PRO A 3 -7.16 -8.22 -18.00
CA PRO A 3 -6.32 -9.40 -18.24
C PRO A 3 -5.01 -9.42 -17.42
N PHE A 4 -4.35 -8.28 -17.25
CA PHE A 4 -3.10 -8.21 -16.49
C PHE A 4 -3.28 -8.57 -15.01
N LYS A 5 -4.39 -8.13 -14.37
CA LYS A 5 -4.68 -8.48 -12.97
C LYS A 5 -4.91 -9.98 -12.79
N LYS A 6 -5.61 -10.61 -13.74
CA LYS A 6 -5.82 -12.05 -13.74
C LYS A 6 -4.49 -12.81 -13.86
N LYS A 7 -3.61 -12.35 -14.75
CA LYS A 7 -2.28 -12.95 -14.95
C LYS A 7 -1.43 -12.80 -13.69
N LEU A 8 -1.42 -11.61 -13.08
CA LEU A 8 -0.63 -11.33 -11.87
C LEU A 8 -1.10 -12.17 -10.69
N LEU A 9 -2.42 -12.25 -10.43
CA LEU A 9 -2.95 -13.11 -9.38
C LEU A 9 -2.60 -14.59 -9.59
N ALA A 10 -2.73 -15.10 -10.81
CA ALA A 10 -2.35 -16.47 -11.13
C ALA A 10 -0.83 -16.72 -10.93
N GLN A 11 -0.01 -15.71 -11.17
CA GLN A 11 1.41 -15.76 -10.86
C GLN A 11 1.62 -15.82 -9.34
N TYR A 12 0.96 -14.95 -8.56
CA TYR A 12 1.03 -14.98 -7.09
C TYR A 12 0.60 -16.33 -6.53
N ASP A 13 -0.53 -16.89 -7.01
CA ASP A 13 -0.99 -18.21 -6.57
C ASP A 13 0.07 -19.28 -6.82
N LYS A 14 0.72 -19.26 -7.96
CA LYS A 14 1.81 -20.19 -8.30
C LYS A 14 3.03 -20.02 -7.40
N GLU A 15 3.47 -18.77 -7.21
CA GLU A 15 4.64 -18.45 -6.38
C GLU A 15 4.39 -18.77 -4.91
N ASN A 16 3.17 -18.56 -4.41
CA ASN A 16 2.78 -18.85 -3.03
C ASN A 16 2.92 -20.33 -2.66
N LEU A 17 2.86 -21.24 -3.64
CA LEU A 17 3.05 -22.68 -3.40
C LEU A 17 4.47 -23.01 -2.88
N SER A 18 5.47 -22.22 -3.26
CA SER A 18 6.86 -22.41 -2.87
C SER A 18 7.41 -21.28 -1.98
N ALA A 19 6.59 -20.28 -1.68
CA ALA A 19 7.00 -19.15 -0.86
C ALA A 19 7.32 -19.58 0.57
N LYS A 20 8.40 -19.03 1.12
CA LYS A 20 8.76 -19.26 2.52
C LYS A 20 7.76 -18.56 3.43
N LYS A 21 7.16 -19.31 4.35
CA LYS A 21 6.22 -18.77 5.34
C LYS A 21 6.94 -17.92 6.40
N GLY A 22 6.17 -17.09 7.11
CA GLY A 22 6.70 -16.28 8.22
C GLY A 22 7.59 -15.11 7.77
N GLN A 23 7.55 -14.75 6.50
CA GLN A 23 8.29 -13.62 5.96
C GLN A 23 7.50 -12.31 6.09
N THR A 24 8.07 -11.20 5.60
CA THR A 24 7.41 -9.90 5.52
C THR A 24 6.61 -9.79 4.22
N LEU A 25 5.45 -9.16 4.27
CA LEU A 25 4.57 -8.95 3.13
C LEU A 25 4.26 -7.47 2.94
N PHE A 26 4.45 -6.98 1.72
CA PHE A 26 3.91 -5.71 1.25
C PHE A 26 2.68 -5.97 0.40
N VAL A 27 1.56 -5.28 0.71
CA VAL A 27 0.29 -5.45 0.00
C VAL A 27 -0.43 -4.11 -0.16
N GLY A 28 -1.16 -3.96 -1.26
CA GLY A 28 -1.89 -2.73 -1.55
C GLY A 28 -2.19 -2.54 -3.03
N SER A 29 -2.21 -1.28 -3.47
CA SER A 29 -2.42 -0.91 -4.87
C SER A 29 -1.09 -0.56 -5.58
N SER A 30 -1.15 0.32 -6.60
CA SER A 30 0.04 0.72 -7.37
C SER A 30 1.14 1.30 -6.50
N LEU A 31 0.83 2.03 -5.44
CA LEU A 31 1.81 2.62 -4.54
C LEU A 31 2.70 1.57 -3.86
N MET A 32 2.16 0.40 -3.59
CA MET A 32 2.95 -0.72 -3.06
C MET A 32 3.53 -1.59 -4.19
N GLU A 33 2.81 -1.82 -5.29
CA GLU A 33 3.28 -2.65 -6.40
C GLU A 33 4.56 -2.11 -7.04
N ILE A 34 4.67 -0.78 -7.21
CA ILE A 34 5.84 -0.14 -7.82
C ILE A 34 6.98 0.15 -6.83
N PHE A 35 6.78 -0.12 -5.54
CA PHE A 35 7.85 -0.04 -4.55
C PHE A 35 8.92 -1.08 -4.91
N PRO A 36 10.14 -0.68 -5.29
CA PRO A 36 11.12 -1.60 -5.87
C PRO A 36 11.87 -2.43 -4.80
N ILE A 37 11.19 -2.83 -3.73
CA ILE A 37 11.83 -3.43 -2.55
C ILE A 37 12.45 -4.81 -2.85
N GLU A 38 11.73 -5.69 -3.55
CA GLU A 38 12.24 -7.01 -3.95
C GLU A 38 13.47 -6.85 -4.85
N LYS A 39 13.39 -5.94 -5.83
CA LYS A 39 14.51 -5.62 -6.72
C LYS A 39 15.73 -5.10 -5.96
N TRP A 40 15.54 -4.23 -4.98
CA TRP A 40 16.64 -3.70 -4.17
C TRP A 40 17.28 -4.77 -3.30
N GLU A 41 16.50 -5.72 -2.79
CA GLU A 41 17.00 -6.87 -2.04
C GLU A 41 17.78 -7.82 -2.95
N GLU A 42 17.27 -8.14 -4.14
CA GLU A 42 17.94 -8.95 -5.16
C GLU A 42 19.27 -8.33 -5.65
N GLU A 43 19.29 -7.00 -5.81
CA GLU A 43 20.49 -6.24 -6.20
C GLU A 43 21.48 -6.03 -5.04
N GLY A 44 21.15 -6.50 -3.83
CA GLY A 44 21.98 -6.33 -2.64
C GLY A 44 22.08 -4.89 -2.13
N LYS A 45 21.17 -3.99 -2.56
CA LYS A 45 21.12 -2.60 -2.09
C LYS A 45 20.58 -2.49 -0.68
N VAL A 46 19.74 -3.43 -0.29
CA VAL A 46 19.16 -3.59 1.04
C VAL A 46 19.21 -5.05 1.45
N LYS A 47 19.25 -5.27 2.76
CA LYS A 47 19.22 -6.61 3.34
C LYS A 47 18.43 -6.58 4.63
N PHE A 48 17.43 -7.45 4.73
CA PHE A 48 16.60 -7.58 5.89
C PHE A 48 16.75 -8.98 6.52
N SER A 49 16.36 -9.11 7.77
CA SER A 49 16.35 -10.39 8.49
C SER A 49 15.34 -11.37 7.91
N LYS A 50 14.26 -10.85 7.34
CA LYS A 50 13.20 -11.60 6.64
C LYS A 50 13.09 -11.10 5.22
N TYR A 51 12.85 -12.02 4.27
CA TYR A 51 12.56 -11.67 2.89
C TYR A 51 11.26 -10.87 2.80
N ILE A 52 11.18 -9.91 1.89
CA ILE A 52 10.00 -9.11 1.67
C ILE A 52 9.31 -9.57 0.37
N TYR A 53 8.13 -10.15 0.48
CA TYR A 53 7.25 -10.41 -0.66
C TYR A 53 6.38 -9.21 -0.95
N ASN A 54 6.28 -8.81 -2.22
CA ASN A 54 5.33 -7.79 -2.66
C ASN A 54 4.18 -8.46 -3.42
N ARG A 55 2.96 -8.38 -2.88
CA ARG A 55 1.73 -8.95 -3.49
C ARG A 55 0.69 -7.87 -3.78
N ALA A 56 1.13 -6.63 -3.95
CA ALA A 56 0.26 -5.54 -4.33
C ALA A 56 -0.18 -5.64 -5.80
N VAL A 57 -1.34 -5.06 -6.13
CA VAL A 57 -1.90 -5.07 -7.49
C VAL A 57 -2.39 -3.66 -7.86
N ARG A 58 -1.79 -3.07 -8.90
CA ARG A 58 -2.13 -1.70 -9.35
C ARG A 58 -3.59 -1.53 -9.75
N ALA A 59 -4.08 -0.31 -9.58
CA ALA A 59 -5.43 0.11 -9.93
C ALA A 59 -6.52 -0.77 -9.26
N THR A 60 -6.28 -1.20 -8.01
CA THR A 60 -7.23 -1.97 -7.20
C THR A 60 -7.78 -1.16 -6.04
N THR A 61 -8.98 -1.51 -5.62
CA THR A 61 -9.71 -0.98 -4.48
C THR A 61 -9.70 -1.96 -3.32
N THR A 62 -10.23 -1.55 -2.18
CA THR A 62 -10.45 -2.44 -1.02
C THR A 62 -11.33 -3.64 -1.37
N ALA A 63 -12.39 -3.45 -2.16
CA ALA A 63 -13.24 -4.55 -2.64
C ALA A 63 -12.46 -5.60 -3.45
N PHE A 64 -11.49 -5.16 -4.25
CA PHE A 64 -10.63 -6.08 -5.00
C PHE A 64 -9.72 -6.88 -4.06
N LEU A 65 -9.05 -6.20 -3.13
CA LEU A 65 -8.17 -6.87 -2.16
C LEU A 65 -8.94 -7.87 -1.30
N LEU A 66 -10.11 -7.47 -0.79
CA LEU A 66 -10.99 -8.34 -0.02
C LEU A 66 -11.35 -9.62 -0.76
N LYS A 67 -11.71 -9.50 -2.04
CA LYS A 67 -12.04 -10.64 -2.91
C LYS A 67 -10.86 -11.58 -3.16
N HIS A 68 -9.63 -11.09 -3.10
CA HIS A 68 -8.41 -11.83 -3.43
C HIS A 68 -7.44 -11.94 -2.24
N LEU A 69 -7.99 -11.88 -1.02
CA LEU A 69 -7.24 -11.88 0.23
C LEU A 69 -6.37 -13.14 0.39
N GLU A 70 -6.90 -14.29 -0.04
CA GLU A 70 -6.15 -15.56 0.00
C GLU A 70 -4.88 -15.48 -0.84
N SER A 71 -4.99 -15.07 -2.10
CA SER A 71 -3.85 -14.98 -3.03
C SER A 71 -2.82 -13.93 -2.63
N GLN A 72 -3.29 -12.79 -2.09
CA GLN A 72 -2.40 -11.66 -1.82
C GLN A 72 -1.83 -11.67 -0.39
N ILE A 73 -2.48 -12.31 0.58
CA ILE A 73 -2.08 -12.26 1.98
C ILE A 73 -2.06 -13.65 2.62
N ILE A 74 -3.22 -14.32 2.70
CA ILE A 74 -3.40 -15.44 3.62
C ILE A 74 -2.51 -16.63 3.26
N ASN A 75 -2.45 -17.00 1.98
CA ASN A 75 -1.68 -18.15 1.52
C ASN A 75 -0.15 -18.01 1.72
N LEU A 76 0.35 -16.81 1.98
CA LEU A 76 1.76 -16.56 2.31
C LEU A 76 2.08 -16.82 3.78
N GLU A 77 1.06 -16.81 4.66
CA GLU A 77 1.24 -16.92 6.11
C GLU A 77 2.39 -16.00 6.61
N PRO A 78 2.32 -14.67 6.32
CA PRO A 78 3.38 -13.76 6.70
C PRO A 78 3.40 -13.55 8.21
N SER A 79 4.57 -13.26 8.76
CA SER A 79 4.68 -12.85 10.17
C SER A 79 4.54 -11.34 10.35
N LYS A 80 4.68 -10.57 9.25
CA LYS A 80 4.59 -9.12 9.25
C LYS A 80 3.94 -8.64 7.95
N ILE A 81 2.97 -7.73 8.04
CA ILE A 81 2.20 -7.22 6.90
C ILE A 81 2.24 -5.70 6.90
N PHE A 82 2.66 -5.10 5.80
CA PHE A 82 2.52 -3.67 5.53
C PHE A 82 1.45 -3.46 4.48
N ILE A 83 0.38 -2.74 4.83
CA ILE A 83 -0.78 -2.54 3.96
C ILE A 83 -1.01 -1.06 3.65
N ASN A 84 -1.05 -0.72 2.35
CA ASN A 84 -1.43 0.59 1.83
C ASN A 84 -2.43 0.42 0.67
N ILE A 85 -3.72 0.50 0.98
CA ILE A 85 -4.84 0.32 0.05
C ILE A 85 -5.94 1.35 0.36
N GLY A 86 -6.66 1.84 -0.67
CA GLY A 86 -7.83 2.72 -0.49
C GLY A 86 -7.75 4.04 -1.25
N THR A 87 -6.57 4.49 -1.70
CA THR A 87 -6.46 5.72 -2.51
C THR A 87 -7.23 5.63 -3.83
N ASN A 88 -7.41 4.40 -4.36
CA ASN A 88 -8.26 4.16 -5.53
C ASN A 88 -9.76 4.14 -5.18
N ASP A 89 -10.13 3.75 -3.98
CA ASP A 89 -11.52 3.87 -3.51
C ASP A 89 -11.94 5.35 -3.53
N ILE A 90 -11.08 6.24 -3.04
CA ILE A 90 -11.28 7.70 -3.11
C ILE A 90 -11.32 8.16 -4.57
N GLY A 91 -10.34 7.73 -5.38
CA GLY A 91 -10.22 8.15 -6.78
C GLY A 91 -11.35 7.68 -7.69
N PHE A 92 -11.96 6.55 -7.38
CA PHE A 92 -13.09 6.00 -8.12
C PHE A 92 -14.44 6.34 -7.47
N GLU A 93 -14.43 7.23 -6.47
CA GLU A 93 -15.61 7.71 -5.75
C GLU A 93 -16.46 6.55 -5.17
N VAL A 94 -15.80 5.49 -4.70
CA VAL A 94 -16.48 4.42 -3.96
C VAL A 94 -17.17 5.05 -2.74
N PRO A 95 -18.44 4.75 -2.48
CA PRO A 95 -19.15 5.27 -1.31
C PRO A 95 -18.34 5.00 -0.03
N GLU A 96 -18.15 6.03 0.80
CA GLU A 96 -17.30 5.94 2.00
C GLU A 96 -17.70 4.77 2.92
N ALA A 97 -18.99 4.54 3.09
CA ALA A 97 -19.50 3.44 3.92
C ALA A 97 -19.06 2.06 3.37
N GLU A 98 -19.07 1.88 2.04
CA GLU A 98 -18.59 0.66 1.40
C GLU A 98 -17.08 0.53 1.55
N PHE A 99 -16.33 1.59 1.29
CA PHE A 99 -14.88 1.64 1.45
C PHE A 99 -14.46 1.25 2.88
N MET A 100 -15.03 1.89 3.90
CA MET A 100 -14.72 1.61 5.30
C MET A 100 -15.17 0.20 5.72
N SER A 101 -16.31 -0.28 5.21
CA SER A 101 -16.77 -1.65 5.46
C SER A 101 -15.82 -2.69 4.89
N ASN A 102 -15.38 -2.52 3.64
CA ASN A 102 -14.40 -3.40 3.01
C ASN A 102 -13.06 -3.40 3.76
N TYR A 103 -12.60 -2.21 4.16
CA TYR A 103 -11.34 -2.09 4.91
C TYR A 103 -11.43 -2.80 6.26
N ASN A 104 -12.52 -2.57 7.01
CA ASN A 104 -12.77 -3.26 8.28
C ASN A 104 -12.80 -4.79 8.10
N GLU A 105 -13.46 -5.29 7.04
CA GLU A 105 -13.55 -6.72 6.77
C GLU A 105 -12.18 -7.33 6.41
N ILE A 106 -11.34 -6.61 5.64
CA ILE A 106 -9.95 -7.01 5.38
C ILE A 106 -9.19 -7.21 6.69
N LEU A 107 -9.24 -6.23 7.59
CA LEU A 107 -8.55 -6.29 8.88
C LEU A 107 -9.11 -7.40 9.77
N THR A 108 -10.43 -7.60 9.77
CA THR A 108 -11.09 -8.70 10.49
C THR A 108 -10.54 -10.05 10.03
N GLN A 109 -10.56 -10.32 8.71
CA GLN A 109 -10.11 -11.61 8.17
C GLN A 109 -8.61 -11.83 8.38
N ILE A 110 -7.78 -10.78 8.32
CA ILE A 110 -6.36 -10.89 8.65
C ILE A 110 -6.19 -11.30 10.12
N GLY A 111 -6.89 -10.63 11.04
CA GLY A 111 -6.81 -10.94 12.47
C GLY A 111 -7.28 -12.36 12.82
N GLU A 112 -8.34 -12.83 12.17
CA GLU A 112 -8.87 -14.17 12.38
C GLU A 112 -7.98 -15.28 11.80
N LYS A 113 -7.47 -15.08 10.58
CA LYS A 113 -6.72 -16.12 9.85
C LYS A 113 -5.22 -16.10 10.15
N LEU A 114 -4.68 -14.95 10.57
CA LEU A 114 -3.26 -14.74 10.85
C LEU A 114 -3.05 -14.08 12.22
N PRO A 115 -3.54 -14.69 13.33
CA PRO A 115 -3.57 -14.05 14.66
C PRO A 115 -2.19 -13.75 15.24
N GLN A 116 -1.12 -14.30 14.66
CA GLN A 116 0.26 -14.06 15.09
C GLN A 116 1.00 -13.04 14.22
N ALA A 117 0.37 -12.57 13.13
CA ALA A 117 1.01 -11.60 12.24
C ALA A 117 0.98 -10.19 12.86
N GLN A 118 2.11 -9.49 12.80
CA GLN A 118 2.17 -8.06 13.07
C GLN A 118 1.66 -7.31 11.83
N VAL A 119 0.64 -6.47 12.02
CA VAL A 119 0.02 -5.73 10.92
C VAL A 119 0.27 -4.24 11.08
N TYR A 120 0.85 -3.64 10.05
CA TYR A 120 1.15 -2.22 9.94
C TYR A 120 0.30 -1.61 8.84
N VAL A 121 -0.73 -0.88 9.22
CA VAL A 121 -1.58 -0.09 8.33
C VAL A 121 -0.89 1.25 8.10
N MET A 122 -0.66 1.60 6.85
CA MET A 122 0.15 2.77 6.50
C MET A 122 -0.73 3.97 6.16
N ARG A 123 -0.36 5.14 6.68
CA ARG A 123 -0.91 6.43 6.24
C ARG A 123 -0.67 6.60 4.74
N TYR A 124 -1.63 7.19 4.02
CA TYR A 124 -1.47 7.46 2.59
C TYR A 124 -0.36 8.47 2.34
N TYR A 125 0.37 8.25 1.25
CA TYR A 125 1.39 9.19 0.82
C TYR A 125 0.75 10.48 0.31
N PRO A 126 1.44 11.63 0.47
CA PRO A 126 0.97 12.89 -0.11
C PRO A 126 1.02 12.84 -1.65
N ILE A 127 0.17 13.66 -2.28
CA ILE A 127 0.17 13.87 -3.74
C ILE A 127 0.51 15.33 -4.05
N ASN A 128 0.89 15.62 -5.29
CA ASN A 128 1.18 16.96 -5.77
C ASN A 128 0.30 17.27 -6.99
N THR A 129 -0.71 18.08 -6.77
CA THR A 129 -1.65 18.52 -7.80
C THR A 129 -1.30 19.90 -8.37
N LEU A 130 -0.24 20.56 -7.85
CA LEU A 130 0.16 21.91 -8.25
C LEU A 130 1.14 21.89 -9.42
N ASP A 131 2.15 21.01 -9.34
CA ASP A 131 3.16 20.84 -10.39
C ASP A 131 2.72 19.85 -11.49
N PHE A 132 1.70 19.06 -11.21
CA PHE A 132 1.13 18.03 -12.08
C PHE A 132 -0.37 18.28 -12.28
N GLY A 133 -0.99 17.63 -13.26
CA GLY A 133 -2.41 17.81 -13.57
C GLY A 133 -2.66 18.82 -14.70
N GLN A 134 -1.62 19.19 -15.46
CA GLN A 134 -1.72 20.05 -16.63
C GLN A 134 -2.12 19.24 -17.88
N ASP A 135 -1.67 17.99 -17.98
CA ASP A 135 -2.02 17.08 -19.04
C ASP A 135 -3.36 16.39 -18.77
N SER A 136 -4.05 15.98 -19.82
CA SER A 136 -5.40 15.37 -19.73
C SER A 136 -5.46 14.13 -18.83
N ASP A 137 -4.44 13.28 -18.90
CA ASP A 137 -4.38 12.04 -18.12
C ASP A 137 -4.11 12.31 -16.63
N GLU A 138 -3.20 13.24 -16.32
CA GLU A 138 -2.91 13.69 -14.97
C GLU A 138 -4.09 14.43 -14.35
N LYS A 139 -4.77 15.29 -15.12
CA LYS A 139 -5.98 16.00 -14.67
C LYS A 139 -7.06 15.01 -14.21
N THR A 140 -7.32 13.97 -14.99
CA THR A 140 -8.28 12.91 -14.64
C THR A 140 -7.88 12.20 -13.34
N LEU A 141 -6.57 12.01 -13.11
CA LEU A 141 -6.06 11.40 -11.89
C LEU A 141 -6.40 12.22 -10.63
N PHE A 142 -6.40 13.55 -10.73
CA PHE A 142 -6.56 14.46 -9.60
C PHE A 142 -7.98 15.05 -9.43
N GLU A 143 -8.91 14.83 -10.36
CA GLU A 143 -10.29 15.34 -10.27
C GLU A 143 -11.00 14.95 -8.96
N THR A 144 -10.70 13.74 -8.47
CA THR A 144 -11.39 13.18 -7.30
C THR A 144 -10.46 13.02 -6.08
N ARG A 145 -9.13 13.22 -6.22
CA ARG A 145 -8.12 13.02 -5.18
C ARG A 145 -7.59 14.35 -4.66
N SER A 146 -7.35 14.43 -3.36
CA SER A 146 -6.64 15.53 -2.72
C SER A 146 -5.94 15.05 -1.44
N ASN A 147 -4.92 15.79 -0.99
CA ASN A 147 -4.25 15.53 0.29
C ASN A 147 -5.23 15.59 1.47
N GLU A 148 -6.21 16.51 1.43
CA GLU A 148 -7.26 16.60 2.46
C GLU A 148 -8.11 15.32 2.53
N LYS A 149 -8.55 14.79 1.38
CA LYS A 149 -9.32 13.53 1.33
C LYS A 149 -8.48 12.35 1.84
N PHE A 150 -7.20 12.30 1.46
CA PHE A 150 -6.28 11.24 1.90
C PHE A 150 -6.03 11.31 3.40
N GLN A 151 -5.86 12.49 3.96
CA GLN A 151 -5.71 12.68 5.40
C GLN A 151 -6.97 12.21 6.16
N LYS A 152 -8.16 12.70 5.76
CA LYS A 152 -9.43 12.32 6.38
C LYS A 152 -9.67 10.80 6.34
N ALA A 153 -9.35 10.16 5.21
CA ALA A 153 -9.47 8.71 5.08
C ALA A 153 -8.44 7.99 5.96
N SER A 154 -7.19 8.45 5.98
CA SER A 154 -6.14 7.90 6.85
C SER A 154 -6.53 7.95 8.33
N ASP A 155 -7.12 9.06 8.80
CA ASP A 155 -7.55 9.22 10.19
C ASP A 155 -8.70 8.25 10.56
N LYS A 156 -9.56 7.90 9.60
CA LYS A 156 -10.60 6.87 9.79
C LYS A 156 -10.01 5.47 9.83
N ILE A 157 -9.05 5.20 8.94
CA ILE A 157 -8.36 3.91 8.85
C ILE A 157 -7.50 3.68 10.11
N GLU A 158 -6.88 4.72 10.65
CA GLU A 158 -6.18 4.65 11.94
C GLU A 158 -7.09 4.13 13.04
N LYS A 159 -8.32 4.65 13.14
CA LYS A 159 -9.32 4.17 14.11
C LYS A 159 -9.71 2.71 13.89
N LEU A 160 -9.79 2.27 12.62
CA LEU A 160 -10.01 0.85 12.31
C LEU A 160 -8.81 -0.01 12.73
N ALA A 161 -7.58 0.41 12.43
CA ALA A 161 -6.39 -0.31 12.85
C ALA A 161 -6.34 -0.46 14.39
N GLN A 162 -6.59 0.62 15.12
CA GLN A 162 -6.66 0.61 16.59
C GLN A 162 -7.76 -0.35 17.12
N LYS A 163 -8.94 -0.36 16.49
CA LYS A 163 -10.05 -1.26 16.84
C LYS A 163 -9.65 -2.74 16.71
N HIS A 164 -8.81 -3.06 15.72
CA HIS A 164 -8.29 -4.41 15.48
C HIS A 164 -6.99 -4.71 16.22
N HIS A 165 -6.50 -3.79 17.07
CA HIS A 165 -5.22 -3.89 17.77
C HIS A 165 -4.01 -4.02 16.82
N PHE A 166 -4.11 -3.42 15.62
CA PHE A 166 -3.05 -3.33 14.64
C PHE A 166 -2.32 -1.99 14.73
N HIS A 167 -1.09 -1.95 14.26
CA HIS A 167 -0.32 -0.72 14.20
C HIS A 167 -0.80 0.16 13.06
N PHE A 168 -0.91 1.46 13.31
CA PHE A 168 -1.02 2.47 12.27
C PHE A 168 0.28 3.27 12.26
N ILE A 169 0.90 3.38 11.08
CA ILE A 169 2.21 4.02 10.94
C ILE A 169 2.16 5.15 9.90
N ASP A 170 2.90 6.20 10.18
CA ASP A 170 3.16 7.30 9.25
C ASP A 170 4.64 7.27 8.85
N VAL A 171 4.89 7.00 7.58
CA VAL A 171 6.24 6.91 6.99
C VAL A 171 6.50 8.02 5.98
N ASN A 172 5.76 9.12 6.08
CA ASN A 172 5.78 10.22 5.13
C ASN A 172 6.82 11.30 5.46
N ASP A 173 7.55 11.18 6.57
CA ASP A 173 8.55 12.18 6.93
C ASP A 173 9.58 12.36 5.80
N GLY A 174 9.83 13.61 5.45
CA GLY A 174 10.71 13.99 4.34
C GLY A 174 10.08 13.97 2.94
N LEU A 175 8.86 13.43 2.75
CA LEU A 175 8.20 13.39 1.43
C LEU A 175 7.58 14.73 1.03
N SER A 176 7.04 15.50 1.98
CA SER A 176 6.28 16.72 1.69
C SER A 176 7.13 17.96 1.61
N ASP A 177 6.68 18.89 0.78
CA ASP A 177 7.11 20.29 0.82
C ASP A 177 6.45 21.06 1.98
N LYS A 178 6.69 22.36 2.07
CA LYS A 178 6.13 23.23 3.11
C LYS A 178 4.59 23.37 3.06
N ASP A 179 3.99 23.07 1.91
CA ASP A 179 2.55 23.19 1.65
C ASP A 179 1.84 21.82 1.75
N GLY A 180 2.57 20.75 2.11
CA GLY A 180 2.04 19.40 2.33
C GLY A 180 1.90 18.57 1.06
N ASN A 181 2.39 19.04 -0.09
CA ASN A 181 2.40 18.26 -1.32
C ASN A 181 3.66 17.40 -1.38
N VAL A 182 3.59 16.24 -2.03
CA VAL A 182 4.81 15.48 -2.30
C VAL A 182 5.77 16.34 -3.12
N LYS A 183 7.04 16.37 -2.72
CA LYS A 183 8.07 17.12 -3.43
C LYS A 183 8.17 16.64 -4.87
N LYS A 184 8.27 17.58 -5.82
CA LYS A 184 8.27 17.31 -7.25
C LYS A 184 9.35 16.31 -7.69
N GLU A 185 10.52 16.38 -7.08
CA GLU A 185 11.66 15.49 -7.35
C GLU A 185 11.47 14.06 -6.81
N LEU A 186 10.45 13.82 -5.99
CA LEU A 186 10.17 12.50 -5.37
C LEU A 186 9.03 11.74 -6.06
N THR A 187 8.44 12.29 -7.10
CA THR A 187 7.33 11.72 -7.85
C THR A 187 7.58 11.81 -9.35
N PHE A 188 6.90 10.98 -10.15
CA PHE A 188 6.98 11.08 -11.60
C PHE A 188 5.67 11.56 -12.25
N ASP A 189 4.55 11.53 -11.53
CA ASP A 189 3.23 11.97 -12.02
C ASP A 189 2.40 12.72 -10.97
N GLY A 190 3.01 13.08 -9.85
CA GLY A 190 2.36 13.75 -8.74
C GLY A 190 1.57 12.83 -7.79
N ALA A 191 1.33 11.58 -8.14
CA ALA A 191 0.59 10.60 -7.33
C ALA A 191 1.42 9.38 -6.93
N HIS A 192 2.38 8.99 -7.74
CA HIS A 192 3.24 7.84 -7.49
C HIS A 192 4.67 8.29 -7.19
N LEU A 193 5.28 7.70 -6.20
CA LEU A 193 6.66 7.99 -5.84
C LEU A 193 7.62 7.38 -6.87
N ASN A 194 8.71 8.09 -7.13
CA ASN A 194 9.84 7.58 -7.89
C ASN A 194 10.82 6.84 -6.93
N PRO A 195 11.90 6.22 -7.41
CA PRO A 195 12.85 5.52 -6.56
C PRO A 195 13.46 6.37 -5.43
N ALA A 196 13.63 7.68 -5.62
CA ALA A 196 14.12 8.57 -4.57
C ALA A 196 13.08 8.74 -3.44
N GLY A 197 11.79 8.90 -3.80
CA GLY A 197 10.70 8.93 -2.83
C GLY A 197 10.57 7.62 -2.06
N TYR A 198 10.66 6.47 -2.74
CA TYR A 198 10.65 5.17 -2.06
C TYR A 198 11.87 4.93 -1.18
N SER A 199 13.04 5.53 -1.48
CA SER A 199 14.19 5.45 -0.59
C SER A 199 13.94 6.16 0.75
N ILE A 200 13.22 7.29 0.74
CA ILE A 200 12.81 7.98 1.97
C ILE A 200 11.79 7.12 2.74
N VAL A 201 10.77 6.59 2.06
CA VAL A 201 9.80 5.68 2.69
C VAL A 201 10.49 4.48 3.32
N LEU A 202 11.45 3.87 2.62
CA LEU A 202 12.18 2.73 3.15
C LEU A 202 12.98 3.09 4.41
N GLU A 203 13.63 4.24 4.43
CA GLU A 203 14.37 4.70 5.61
C GLU A 203 13.45 4.83 6.82
N ASN A 204 12.25 5.40 6.62
CA ASN A 204 11.24 5.52 7.68
C ASN A 204 10.61 4.18 8.07
N LEU A 205 10.59 3.18 7.15
CA LEU A 205 10.08 1.84 7.42
C LEU A 205 11.05 0.94 8.19
N LYS A 206 12.37 1.22 8.16
CA LYS A 206 13.39 0.32 8.72
C LYS A 206 13.13 -0.07 10.16
N VAL A 207 12.73 0.87 11.00
CA VAL A 207 12.44 0.60 12.43
C VAL A 207 11.38 -0.49 12.58
N TYR A 208 10.34 -0.49 11.74
CA TYR A 208 9.26 -1.49 11.78
C TYR A 208 9.63 -2.81 11.07
N LEU A 209 10.57 -2.76 10.13
CA LEU A 209 11.05 -3.96 9.43
C LEU A 209 11.98 -4.80 10.31
N GLU A 210 12.73 -4.15 11.19
CA GLU A 210 13.75 -4.77 12.03
C GLU A 210 13.23 -5.21 13.43
N GLU A 211 12.06 -4.69 13.84
CA GLU A 211 11.36 -5.20 15.03
C GLU A 211 10.99 -6.68 14.87
#